data_24b881779122e36395e01da242b8ab66
#
_entry.id   24b881779122e36395e01da242b8ab66
#
_cell.length_a   1.000
_cell.length_b   1.000
_cell.length_c   1.000
_cell.angle_alpha   90.00
_cell.angle_beta   90.00
_cell.angle_gamma   90.00
#
_symmetry.space_group_name_H-M   'P 1'
#
loop_
_entity.id
_entity.type
_entity.pdbx_description
1 polymer ?
#
loop_
_entity_poly.entity_id
_entity_poly.type
_entity_poly.pdbx_seq_one_letter_code
_entity_poly.pdbx_strand_id
1 'polypeptide(L)'
;KKDYIFLSKHEKQYIKNITDRILEFMNGLSNTLEGYQITRLEHSLQTATRALNDNADDEMIVGALLHDIGDELAPLNHSEYAAAIIKPYVSEKTHWIIEKHGIFQMYYYAHHLGGNKNEREKFKGHKYYIDTINFCENWDQKSFDPNFKSLTLKDFEPYVKKIFNRTAYLN
;
A
#
# COMPACT_ATOMS: atom_id res chain seq x y z
N LYS A 1 -13.78 7.16 35.76
CA LYS A 1 -12.39 7.66 35.54
C LYS A 1 -11.36 6.53 35.58
N LYS A 2 -11.36 5.65 36.60
CA LYS A 2 -10.41 4.53 36.71
C LYS A 2 -10.51 3.57 35.53
N ASP A 3 -11.73 3.27 35.10
CA ASP A 3 -12.00 2.33 33.98
C ASP A 3 -11.45 2.87 32.64
N TYR A 4 -11.60 4.17 32.39
CA TYR A 4 -11.03 4.82 31.18
C TYR A 4 -9.50 4.80 31.17
N ILE A 5 -8.85 4.97 32.33
CA ILE A 5 -7.39 4.85 32.44
C ILE A 5 -6.95 3.41 32.17
N PHE A 6 -7.69 2.43 32.68
CA PHE A 6 -7.43 1.02 32.44
C PHE A 6 -7.57 0.69 30.95
N LEU A 7 -8.68 1.06 30.32
CA LEU A 7 -8.93 0.85 28.90
C LEU A 7 -7.86 1.51 28.01
N SER A 8 -7.52 2.77 28.29
CA SER A 8 -6.48 3.50 27.56
C SER A 8 -5.11 2.80 27.58
N LYS A 9 -4.77 2.11 28.68
CA LYS A 9 -3.54 1.33 28.75
C LYS A 9 -3.57 0.13 27.80
N HIS A 10 -4.70 -0.57 27.72
CA HIS A 10 -4.89 -1.69 26.80
C HIS A 10 -4.93 -1.24 25.35
N GLU A 11 -5.60 -0.12 25.04
CA GLU A 11 -5.63 0.48 23.71
C GLU A 11 -4.23 0.84 23.21
N LYS A 12 -3.41 1.46 24.05
CA LYS A 12 -2.03 1.79 23.71
C LYS A 12 -1.20 0.54 23.37
N GLN A 13 -1.38 -0.54 24.12
CA GLN A 13 -0.71 -1.81 23.83
C GLN A 13 -1.23 -2.43 22.54
N TYR A 14 -2.54 -2.39 22.30
CA TYR A 14 -3.15 -2.87 21.07
C TYR A 14 -2.64 -2.10 19.84
N ILE A 15 -2.51 -0.77 19.93
CA ILE A 15 -1.94 0.07 18.87
C ILE A 15 -0.49 -0.31 18.59
N LYS A 16 0.33 -0.56 19.60
CA LYS A 16 1.74 -0.95 19.42
C LYS A 16 1.90 -2.25 18.63
N ASN A 17 0.94 -3.16 18.70
CA ASN A 17 0.98 -4.43 18.00
C ASN A 17 0.37 -4.35 16.57
N ILE A 18 0.21 -3.14 16.01
CA ILE A 18 -0.36 -2.95 14.67
C ILE A 18 0.48 -3.62 13.59
N THR A 19 1.80 -3.60 13.72
CA THR A 19 2.73 -4.21 12.75
C THR A 19 2.46 -5.69 12.58
N ASP A 20 2.31 -6.43 13.68
CA ASP A 20 2.08 -7.88 13.63
C ASP A 20 0.77 -8.20 12.91
N ARG A 21 -0.29 -7.43 13.20
CA ARG A 21 -1.59 -7.59 12.52
C ARG A 21 -1.54 -7.25 11.02
N ILE A 22 -0.78 -6.22 10.64
CA ILE A 22 -0.58 -5.87 9.23
C ILE A 22 0.15 -7.01 8.50
N LEU A 23 1.22 -7.54 9.08
CA LEU A 23 1.99 -8.64 8.48
C LEU A 23 1.16 -9.92 8.38
N GLU A 24 0.37 -10.24 9.41
CA GLU A 24 -0.57 -11.36 9.39
C GLU A 24 -1.62 -11.20 8.28
N PHE A 25 -2.22 -10.00 8.16
CA PHE A 25 -3.18 -9.71 7.11
C PHE A 25 -2.56 -9.81 5.72
N MET A 26 -1.37 -9.22 5.52
CA MET A 26 -0.62 -9.34 4.27
C MET A 26 -0.35 -10.80 3.88
N ASN A 27 0.01 -11.65 4.84
CA ASN A 27 0.22 -13.07 4.59
C ASN A 27 -1.06 -13.76 4.08
N GLY A 28 -2.24 -13.32 4.52
CA GLY A 28 -3.54 -13.79 4.06
C GLY A 28 -3.80 -13.52 2.57
N LEU A 29 -3.20 -12.49 2.01
CA LEU A 29 -3.34 -12.14 0.58
C LEU A 29 -2.76 -13.19 -0.38
N SER A 30 -2.06 -14.20 0.12
CA SER A 30 -1.62 -15.37 -0.66
C SER A 30 -2.75 -16.25 -1.18
N ASN A 31 -3.96 -16.14 -0.60
CA ASN A 31 -5.11 -16.98 -0.92
C ASN A 31 -6.21 -16.23 -1.70
N THR A 32 -5.89 -15.07 -2.27
CA THR A 32 -6.89 -14.19 -2.88
C THR A 32 -6.98 -14.36 -4.39
N LEU A 33 -8.07 -13.85 -4.92
CA LEU A 33 -8.51 -13.62 -6.29
C LEU A 33 -7.88 -14.52 -7.37
N GLU A 34 -8.65 -15.45 -7.90
CA GLU A 34 -8.28 -16.29 -9.03
C GLU A 34 -8.19 -15.48 -10.35
N GLY A 35 -7.41 -16.01 -11.31
CA GLY A 35 -7.29 -15.44 -12.65
C GLY A 35 -5.98 -14.71 -12.94
N TYR A 36 -5.21 -14.36 -11.91
CA TYR A 36 -3.85 -13.85 -12.07
C TYR A 36 -2.83 -14.99 -12.02
N GLN A 37 -1.66 -14.79 -12.65
CA GLN A 37 -0.55 -15.76 -12.63
C GLN A 37 0.24 -15.71 -11.31
N ILE A 38 0.00 -14.71 -10.47
CA ILE A 38 0.61 -14.49 -9.16
C ILE A 38 -0.48 -14.14 -8.15
N THR A 39 -0.19 -14.33 -6.87
CA THR A 39 -1.07 -13.94 -5.77
C THR A 39 -1.00 -12.43 -5.52
N ARG A 40 -1.99 -11.90 -4.78
CA ARG A 40 -1.96 -10.49 -4.34
C ARG A 40 -0.78 -10.20 -3.42
N LEU A 41 -0.38 -11.16 -2.60
CA LEU A 41 0.83 -11.04 -1.79
C LEU A 41 2.07 -10.90 -2.69
N GLU A 42 2.23 -11.77 -3.69
CA GLU A 42 3.37 -11.69 -4.62
C GLU A 42 3.40 -10.37 -5.39
N HIS A 43 2.24 -9.86 -5.83
CA HIS A 43 2.14 -8.53 -6.44
C HIS A 43 2.67 -7.43 -5.51
N SER A 44 2.21 -7.40 -4.27
CA SER A 44 2.65 -6.45 -3.25
C SER A 44 4.15 -6.55 -2.96
N LEU A 45 4.68 -7.79 -2.85
CA LEU A 45 6.10 -8.04 -2.64
C LEU A 45 6.95 -7.59 -3.83
N GLN A 46 6.49 -7.83 -5.05
CA GLN A 46 7.17 -7.37 -6.26
C GLN A 46 7.21 -5.84 -6.33
N THR A 47 6.08 -5.17 -6.03
CA THR A 47 5.98 -3.71 -6.04
C THR A 47 6.94 -3.09 -5.03
N ALA A 48 6.97 -3.61 -3.80
CA ALA A 48 7.91 -3.15 -2.77
C ALA A 48 9.37 -3.44 -3.10
N THR A 49 9.67 -4.60 -3.72
CA THR A 49 11.03 -4.94 -4.14
C THR A 49 11.53 -4.02 -5.24
N ARG A 50 10.68 -3.64 -6.19
CA ARG A 50 11.03 -2.67 -7.24
C ARG A 50 11.29 -1.29 -6.64
N ALA A 51 10.43 -0.84 -5.70
CA ALA A 51 10.64 0.42 -4.99
C ALA A 51 11.99 0.44 -4.24
N LEU A 52 12.32 -0.65 -3.53
CA LEU A 52 13.59 -0.79 -2.83
C LEU A 52 14.80 -0.76 -3.78
N ASN A 53 14.72 -1.48 -4.90
CA ASN A 53 15.78 -1.51 -5.91
C ASN A 53 16.02 -0.14 -6.56
N ASP A 54 14.98 0.68 -6.66
CA ASP A 54 15.05 2.06 -7.16
C ASP A 54 15.43 3.08 -6.07
N ASN A 55 15.86 2.61 -4.89
CA ASN A 55 16.27 3.42 -3.74
C ASN A 55 15.17 4.38 -3.24
N ALA A 56 13.91 3.95 -3.28
CA ALA A 56 12.83 4.68 -2.65
C ALA A 56 13.04 4.78 -1.12
N ASP A 57 12.48 5.82 -0.51
CA ASP A 57 12.51 5.94 0.95
C ASP A 57 11.65 4.87 1.64
N ASP A 58 11.87 4.68 2.94
CA ASP A 58 11.18 3.65 3.73
C ASP A 58 9.65 3.80 3.71
N GLU A 59 9.13 5.03 3.65
CA GLU A 59 7.69 5.28 3.60
C GLU A 59 7.10 4.77 2.28
N MET A 60 7.79 5.04 1.18
CA MET A 60 7.34 4.61 -0.13
C MET A 60 7.50 3.09 -0.32
N ILE A 61 8.54 2.48 0.24
CA ILE A 61 8.70 1.02 0.25
C ILE A 61 7.53 0.36 0.99
N VAL A 62 7.17 0.87 2.18
CA VAL A 62 6.02 0.37 2.93
C VAL A 62 4.70 0.70 2.24
N GLY A 63 4.57 1.89 1.64
CA GLY A 63 3.43 2.25 0.80
C GLY A 63 3.25 1.27 -0.36
N ALA A 64 4.34 0.94 -1.07
CA ALA A 64 4.33 -0.03 -2.16
C ALA A 64 3.97 -1.45 -1.70
N LEU A 65 4.43 -1.86 -0.51
CA LEU A 65 4.05 -3.15 0.07
C LEU A 65 2.56 -3.23 0.40
N LEU A 66 1.97 -2.13 0.86
CA LEU A 66 0.61 -2.11 1.41
C LEU A 66 -0.43 -1.53 0.44
N HIS A 67 -0.06 -1.11 -0.78
CA HIS A 67 -0.96 -0.36 -1.67
C HIS A 67 -2.26 -1.10 -1.99
N ASP A 68 -2.20 -2.42 -2.11
CA ASP A 68 -3.34 -3.31 -2.39
C ASP A 68 -3.84 -4.10 -1.16
N ILE A 69 -3.44 -3.71 0.06
CA ILE A 69 -3.90 -4.39 1.29
C ILE A 69 -5.44 -4.38 1.44
N GLY A 70 -6.10 -3.45 0.78
CA GLY A 70 -7.55 -3.32 0.79
C GLY A 70 -8.30 -4.26 -0.16
N ASP A 71 -7.64 -4.95 -1.07
CA ASP A 71 -8.29 -5.73 -2.14
C ASP A 71 -9.27 -6.79 -1.63
N GLU A 72 -8.99 -7.42 -0.49
CA GLU A 72 -9.86 -8.43 0.10
C GLU A 72 -11.10 -7.83 0.77
N LEU A 73 -10.98 -6.70 1.45
CA LEU A 73 -12.04 -6.10 2.27
C LEU A 73 -12.76 -4.95 1.58
N ALA A 74 -12.09 -4.26 0.67
CA ALA A 74 -12.57 -3.05 0.03
C ALA A 74 -12.19 -3.00 -1.46
N PRO A 75 -12.54 -4.02 -2.29
CA PRO A 75 -12.05 -4.13 -3.66
C PRO A 75 -12.45 -2.96 -4.57
N LEU A 76 -13.53 -2.24 -4.25
CA LEU A 76 -13.97 -1.09 -5.04
C LEU A 76 -13.27 0.23 -4.67
N ASN A 77 -12.59 0.27 -3.52
CA ASN A 77 -11.88 1.45 -3.01
C ASN A 77 -10.62 1.05 -2.21
N HIS A 78 -9.94 -0.02 -2.65
CA HIS A 78 -8.75 -0.57 -1.97
C HIS A 78 -7.65 0.48 -1.74
N SER A 79 -7.47 1.38 -2.69
CA SER A 79 -6.46 2.45 -2.61
C SER A 79 -6.73 3.40 -1.43
N GLU A 80 -7.99 3.80 -1.23
CA GLU A 80 -8.39 4.65 -0.10
C GLU A 80 -8.26 3.90 1.22
N TYR A 81 -8.60 2.60 1.23
CA TYR A 81 -8.42 1.73 2.39
C TYR A 81 -6.95 1.62 2.79
N ALA A 82 -6.06 1.31 1.84
CA ALA A 82 -4.62 1.24 2.05
C ALA A 82 -4.06 2.58 2.57
N ALA A 83 -4.45 3.67 1.93
CA ALA A 83 -4.04 5.02 2.32
C ALA A 83 -4.50 5.37 3.75
N ALA A 84 -5.71 4.99 4.15
CA ALA A 84 -6.21 5.23 5.51
C ALA A 84 -5.37 4.51 6.58
N ILE A 85 -4.90 3.29 6.31
CA ILE A 85 -4.03 2.53 7.22
C ILE A 85 -2.70 3.26 7.45
N ILE A 86 -2.06 3.74 6.39
CA ILE A 86 -0.73 4.34 6.48
C ILE A 86 -0.74 5.82 6.86
N LYS A 87 -1.84 6.53 6.63
CA LYS A 87 -1.98 7.98 6.83
C LYS A 87 -1.36 8.52 8.12
N PRO A 88 -1.55 7.88 9.29
CA PRO A 88 -1.01 8.40 10.54
C PRO A 88 0.52 8.34 10.64
N TYR A 89 1.20 7.63 9.73
CA TYR A 89 2.61 7.25 9.88
C TYR A 89 3.51 7.71 8.75
N VAL A 90 2.94 8.23 7.65
CA VAL A 90 3.69 8.60 6.45
C VAL A 90 3.47 10.07 6.08
N SER A 91 4.31 10.58 5.20
CA SER A 91 4.21 11.93 4.63
C SER A 91 2.96 12.08 3.76
N GLU A 92 2.53 13.32 3.54
CA GLU A 92 1.45 13.68 2.63
C GLU A 92 1.69 13.11 1.22
N LYS A 93 2.95 13.12 0.76
CA LYS A 93 3.34 12.59 -0.54
C LYS A 93 3.01 11.10 -0.66
N THR A 94 3.51 10.29 0.28
CA THR A 94 3.29 8.84 0.28
C THR A 94 1.81 8.51 0.42
N HIS A 95 1.11 9.17 1.35
CA HIS A 95 -0.34 9.00 1.51
C HIS A 95 -1.09 9.28 0.21
N TRP A 96 -0.82 10.41 -0.45
CA TRP A 96 -1.51 10.82 -1.67
C TRP A 96 -1.26 9.83 -2.84
N ILE A 97 0.00 9.39 -3.02
CA ILE A 97 0.34 8.41 -4.06
C ILE A 97 -0.45 7.12 -3.87
N ILE A 98 -0.46 6.59 -2.65
CA ILE A 98 -1.19 5.35 -2.35
C ILE A 98 -2.70 5.54 -2.46
N GLU A 99 -3.25 6.68 -2.02
CA GLU A 99 -4.67 6.97 -2.16
C GLU A 99 -5.14 7.04 -3.62
N LYS A 100 -4.28 7.53 -4.52
CA LYS A 100 -4.67 7.77 -5.91
C LYS A 100 -4.17 6.70 -6.89
N HIS A 101 -3.31 5.76 -6.45
CA HIS A 101 -2.69 4.80 -7.37
C HIS A 101 -3.72 4.03 -8.22
N GLY A 102 -4.83 3.60 -7.64
CA GLY A 102 -5.86 2.85 -8.39
C GLY A 102 -6.44 3.63 -9.57
N ILE A 103 -6.69 4.95 -9.41
CA ILE A 103 -7.14 5.81 -10.52
C ILE A 103 -6.04 5.96 -11.57
N PHE A 104 -4.78 6.07 -11.15
CA PHE A 104 -3.65 6.17 -12.07
C PHE A 104 -3.39 4.85 -12.79
N GLN A 105 -3.59 3.72 -12.11
CA GLN A 105 -3.47 2.38 -12.65
C GLN A 105 -4.52 2.09 -13.74
N MET A 106 -5.71 2.69 -13.67
CA MET A 106 -6.74 2.60 -14.72
C MET A 106 -6.22 2.97 -16.12
N TYR A 107 -5.15 3.75 -16.22
CA TYR A 107 -4.52 4.11 -17.49
C TYR A 107 -4.13 2.88 -18.32
N TYR A 108 -3.75 1.80 -17.68
CA TYR A 108 -3.26 0.59 -18.33
C TYR A 108 -4.37 -0.38 -18.76
N TYR A 109 -5.52 -0.40 -18.05
CA TYR A 109 -6.53 -1.42 -18.29
C TYR A 109 -7.96 -0.91 -18.55
N ALA A 110 -8.35 0.27 -18.10
CA ALA A 110 -9.75 0.69 -18.11
C ALA A 110 -10.38 0.70 -19.51
N HIS A 111 -9.63 1.09 -20.53
CA HIS A 111 -10.11 1.12 -21.92
C HIS A 111 -10.42 -0.28 -22.48
N HIS A 112 -9.83 -1.35 -21.95
CA HIS A 112 -10.17 -2.73 -22.31
C HIS A 112 -11.51 -3.17 -21.74
N LEU A 113 -11.98 -2.48 -20.68
CA LEU A 113 -13.26 -2.74 -20.00
C LEU A 113 -14.33 -1.69 -20.33
N GLY A 114 -14.10 -0.85 -21.35
CA GLY A 114 -15.03 0.22 -21.74
C GLY A 114 -14.99 1.46 -20.85
N GLY A 115 -14.03 1.54 -19.94
CA GLY A 115 -13.81 2.69 -19.06
C GLY A 115 -12.90 3.77 -19.67
N ASN A 116 -12.73 4.87 -18.95
CA ASN A 116 -11.88 5.98 -19.34
C ASN A 116 -10.47 5.82 -18.74
N LYS A 117 -9.48 5.50 -19.56
CA LYS A 117 -8.09 5.39 -19.12
C LYS A 117 -7.46 6.73 -18.67
N ASN A 118 -8.06 7.86 -19.06
CA ASN A 118 -7.50 9.18 -18.80
C ASN A 118 -8.07 9.81 -17.50
N GLU A 119 -8.74 9.04 -16.64
CA GLU A 119 -9.29 9.55 -15.37
C GLU A 119 -8.24 10.27 -14.49
N ARG A 120 -6.99 9.85 -14.55
CA ARG A 120 -5.87 10.48 -13.83
C ARG A 120 -5.59 11.92 -14.26
N GLU A 121 -6.00 12.32 -15.49
CA GLU A 121 -5.73 13.66 -16.02
C GLU A 121 -6.44 14.77 -15.23
N LYS A 122 -7.51 14.46 -14.50
CA LYS A 122 -8.16 15.40 -13.57
C LYS A 122 -7.23 15.89 -12.44
N PHE A 123 -6.15 15.17 -12.19
CA PHE A 123 -5.13 15.54 -11.20
C PHE A 123 -3.90 16.22 -11.82
N LYS A 124 -3.92 16.50 -13.13
CA LYS A 124 -2.82 17.19 -13.81
C LYS A 124 -2.55 18.55 -13.15
N GLY A 125 -1.28 18.78 -12.78
CA GLY A 125 -0.90 19.97 -12.03
C GLY A 125 -0.84 19.76 -10.50
N HIS A 126 -1.33 18.64 -9.97
CA HIS A 126 -1.09 18.33 -8.56
C HIS A 126 0.41 18.02 -8.33
N LYS A 127 0.95 18.51 -7.22
CA LYS A 127 2.39 18.40 -6.90
C LYS A 127 2.96 16.97 -6.94
N TYR A 128 2.13 15.96 -6.70
CA TYR A 128 2.52 14.53 -6.70
C TYR A 128 2.02 13.75 -7.93
N TYR A 129 1.50 14.45 -8.95
CA TYR A 129 0.95 13.81 -10.16
C TYR A 129 1.98 12.93 -10.86
N ILE A 130 3.18 13.46 -11.09
CA ILE A 130 4.27 12.74 -11.76
C ILE A 130 4.80 11.60 -10.90
N ASP A 131 4.93 11.81 -9.58
CA ASP A 131 5.36 10.74 -8.67
C ASP A 131 4.39 9.54 -8.70
N THR A 132 3.07 9.80 -8.80
CA THR A 132 2.07 8.73 -8.88
C THR A 132 2.10 8.01 -10.23
N ILE A 133 2.34 8.71 -11.32
CA ILE A 133 2.61 8.07 -12.62
C ILE A 133 3.81 7.13 -12.50
N ASN A 134 4.93 7.62 -11.94
CA ASN A 134 6.15 6.84 -11.78
C ASN A 134 5.93 5.60 -10.90
N PHE A 135 5.17 5.73 -9.81
CA PHE A 135 4.79 4.62 -8.95
C PHE A 135 4.06 3.53 -9.76
N CYS A 136 3.00 3.90 -10.47
CA CYS A 136 2.22 2.94 -11.26
C CYS A 136 3.03 2.34 -12.40
N GLU A 137 3.78 3.16 -13.16
CA GLU A 137 4.50 2.71 -14.35
C GLU A 137 5.70 1.83 -14.02
N ASN A 138 6.48 2.20 -13.00
CA ASN A 138 7.77 1.55 -12.73
C ASN A 138 7.64 0.39 -11.75
N TRP A 139 6.68 0.42 -10.84
CA TRP A 139 6.56 -0.57 -9.77
C TRP A 139 5.27 -1.38 -9.87
N ASP A 140 4.11 -0.77 -9.72
CA ASP A 140 2.82 -1.45 -9.65
C ASP A 140 2.51 -2.24 -10.94
N GLN A 141 2.45 -1.57 -12.10
CA GLN A 141 2.12 -2.21 -13.39
C GLN A 141 3.09 -3.32 -13.78
N LYS A 142 4.36 -3.22 -13.39
CA LYS A 142 5.37 -4.24 -13.68
C LYS A 142 5.34 -5.43 -12.73
N SER A 143 4.53 -5.36 -11.68
CA SER A 143 4.53 -6.33 -10.58
C SER A 143 3.48 -7.44 -10.77
N PHE A 144 3.23 -7.82 -12.01
CA PHE A 144 2.44 -9.00 -12.42
C PHE A 144 3.30 -10.03 -13.15
N ASP A 145 4.59 -10.10 -12.85
CA ASP A 145 5.56 -10.96 -13.53
C ASP A 145 5.81 -12.25 -12.72
N PRO A 146 5.34 -13.44 -13.19
CA PRO A 146 5.53 -14.70 -12.47
C PRO A 146 7.00 -15.14 -12.41
N ASN A 147 7.90 -14.51 -13.18
CA ASN A 147 9.32 -14.83 -13.19
C ASN A 147 10.16 -13.87 -12.33
N PHE A 148 9.55 -12.79 -11.82
CA PHE A 148 10.28 -11.82 -10.99
C PHE A 148 10.52 -12.38 -9.59
N LYS A 149 11.78 -12.39 -9.18
CA LYS A 149 12.17 -12.81 -7.83
C LYS A 149 12.07 -11.63 -6.87
N SER A 150 10.96 -11.55 -6.15
CA SER A 150 10.79 -10.57 -5.08
C SER A 150 11.50 -11.00 -3.79
N LEU A 151 11.74 -10.04 -2.92
CA LEU A 151 12.01 -10.29 -1.50
C LEU A 151 10.76 -10.88 -0.81
N THR A 152 10.96 -11.46 0.35
CA THR A 152 9.89 -12.06 1.16
C THR A 152 9.24 -11.03 2.08
N LEU A 153 8.05 -11.34 2.60
CA LEU A 153 7.40 -10.49 3.61
C LEU A 153 8.29 -10.30 4.86
N LYS A 154 9.08 -11.30 5.21
CA LYS A 154 10.03 -11.23 6.32
C LYS A 154 11.14 -10.20 6.08
N ASP A 155 11.59 -10.05 4.85
CA ASP A 155 12.61 -9.05 4.50
C ASP A 155 12.07 -7.61 4.63
N PHE A 156 10.77 -7.42 4.47
CA PHE A 156 10.08 -6.14 4.64
C PHE A 156 9.62 -5.85 6.07
N GLU A 157 9.60 -6.83 6.95
CA GLU A 157 9.21 -6.66 8.37
C GLU A 157 9.94 -5.50 9.06
N PRO A 158 11.28 -5.31 8.90
CA PRO A 158 11.98 -4.18 9.51
C PRO A 158 11.48 -2.81 9.04
N TYR A 159 11.11 -2.68 7.76
CA TYR A 159 10.56 -1.44 7.20
C TYR A 159 9.17 -1.15 7.78
N VAL A 160 8.29 -2.14 7.82
CA VAL A 160 6.95 -2.02 8.40
C VAL A 160 7.06 -1.62 9.88
N LYS A 161 7.92 -2.30 10.66
CA LYS A 161 8.19 -1.95 12.06
C LYS A 161 8.69 -0.51 12.21
N LYS A 162 9.61 -0.06 11.36
CA LYS A 162 10.17 1.28 11.41
C LYS A 162 9.10 2.35 11.19
N ILE A 163 8.17 2.13 10.25
CA ILE A 163 7.10 3.09 9.93
C ILE A 163 6.03 3.08 11.02
N PHE A 164 5.49 1.94 11.40
CA PHE A 164 4.37 1.86 12.34
C PHE A 164 4.75 2.03 13.82
N ASN A 165 6.05 2.04 14.17
CA ASN A 165 6.53 2.43 15.49
C ASN A 165 6.75 3.93 15.65
N ARG A 166 6.55 4.72 14.61
CA ARG A 166 6.58 6.19 14.70
C ARG A 166 5.44 6.70 15.58
N THR A 167 5.63 7.88 16.14
CA THR A 167 4.52 8.63 16.73
C THR A 167 3.54 8.97 15.60
N ALA A 168 2.29 8.54 15.76
CA ALA A 168 1.25 8.83 14.77
C ALA A 168 1.02 10.35 14.66
N TYR A 169 0.86 10.85 13.44
CA TYR A 169 0.35 12.20 13.20
C TYR A 169 -1.16 12.18 13.53
N LEU A 170 -1.50 12.57 14.75
CA LEU A 170 -2.89 12.76 15.14
C LEU A 170 -3.30 14.17 14.70
N ASN A 171 -4.12 14.25 13.66
CA ASN A 171 -4.82 15.49 13.30
C ASN A 171 -6.10 15.63 14.10
#